data_070a16d29972dbdb29bf32d5998968e4
#
_entry.id   070a16d29972dbdb29bf32d5998968e4
#
_cell.length_a   1.000
_cell.length_b   1.000
_cell.length_c   1.000
_cell.angle_alpha   90.00
_cell.angle_beta   90.00
_cell.angle_gamma   90.00
#
_symmetry.space_group_name_H-M   'P 1'
#
loop_
_entity.id
_entity.type
_entity.pdbx_description
1 polymer ?
#
loop_
_entity_poly.entity_id
_entity_poly.type
_entity_poly.pdbx_seq_one_letter_code
_entity_poly.pdbx_strand_id
1 'polypeptide(L)'
;MKKYAIGLDYGTLSVRALLLSLATGEEMASSVYEYPHGVMDVEIPGGKKIPSDFALQHPQDYLDGMVNSVRSVMEKVQILPEQIAGIGIDFTSSTVMPVTEDATPLCLCEEFRENPHAYVKLWKHHGGEEEAALIDRIAVEQGEKWHPIYGGKVSGEWMMPKILETIHKAPEVYSAAYRYIEALDWVTWKLTGTLSISECLAGYKAFYHEGDGYPAPEFFKALHP
;
A
#
# COMPACT_ATOMS: atom_id res chain seq x y z
N MET A 1 -2.96 33.92 0.94
CA MET A 1 -3.32 33.33 2.23
C MET A 1 -3.85 31.94 1.94
N LYS A 2 -3.36 30.91 2.65
CA LYS A 2 -3.83 29.53 2.50
C LYS A 2 -5.26 29.40 3.05
N LYS A 3 -6.17 28.90 2.22
CA LYS A 3 -7.62 28.92 2.51
C LYS A 3 -8.26 27.54 2.49
N TYR A 4 -7.60 26.57 1.85
CA TYR A 4 -8.17 25.26 1.56
C TYR A 4 -7.24 24.13 1.96
N ALA A 5 -7.80 22.97 2.24
CA ALA A 5 -7.11 21.69 2.35
C ALA A 5 -7.73 20.67 1.39
N ILE A 6 -6.94 19.72 0.95
CA ILE A 6 -7.40 18.59 0.12
C ILE A 6 -7.28 17.31 0.92
N GLY A 7 -8.33 16.51 0.96
CA GLY A 7 -8.32 15.12 1.38
C GLY A 7 -8.29 14.21 0.16
N LEU A 8 -7.43 13.20 0.18
CA LEU A 8 -7.39 12.13 -0.81
C LEU A 8 -7.73 10.80 -0.13
N ASP A 9 -8.79 10.16 -0.58
CA ASP A 9 -9.26 8.86 -0.11
C ASP A 9 -9.04 7.83 -1.22
N TYR A 10 -8.03 6.97 -1.05
CA TYR A 10 -7.66 5.91 -1.97
C TYR A 10 -8.40 4.61 -1.62
N GLY A 11 -9.52 4.41 -2.28
CA GLY A 11 -10.30 3.19 -2.16
C GLY A 11 -9.81 2.05 -3.06
N THR A 12 -10.59 0.98 -3.11
CA THR A 12 -10.28 -0.23 -3.90
C THR A 12 -10.36 -0.01 -5.41
N LEU A 13 -11.27 0.84 -5.89
CA LEU A 13 -11.52 1.02 -7.32
C LEU A 13 -11.30 2.44 -7.82
N SER A 14 -11.06 3.37 -6.91
CA SER A 14 -10.97 4.79 -7.24
C SER A 14 -10.24 5.57 -6.15
N VAL A 15 -9.79 6.77 -6.49
CA VAL A 15 -9.42 7.79 -5.51
C VAL A 15 -10.41 8.95 -5.57
N ARG A 16 -10.79 9.44 -4.40
CA ARG A 16 -11.61 10.65 -4.23
C ARG A 16 -10.78 11.80 -3.71
N ALA A 17 -10.86 12.95 -4.38
CA ALA A 17 -10.38 14.22 -3.84
C ALA A 17 -11.55 15.01 -3.25
N LEU A 18 -11.33 15.55 -2.05
CA LEU A 18 -12.27 16.44 -1.35
C LEU A 18 -11.56 17.75 -1.05
N LEU A 19 -12.13 18.87 -1.50
CA LEU A 19 -11.63 20.22 -1.21
C LEU A 19 -12.45 20.85 -0.08
N LEU A 20 -11.77 21.24 1.00
CA LEU A 20 -12.37 21.82 2.18
C LEU A 20 -11.95 23.28 2.38
N SER A 21 -12.90 24.12 2.80
CA SER A 21 -12.62 25.47 3.30
C SER A 21 -12.05 25.38 4.73
N LEU A 22 -10.86 25.93 4.96
CA LEU A 22 -10.27 25.99 6.31
C LEU A 22 -10.97 27.01 7.23
N ALA A 23 -11.73 27.95 6.67
CA ALA A 23 -12.45 28.95 7.45
C ALA A 23 -13.76 28.41 8.03
N THR A 24 -14.47 27.56 7.28
CA THR A 24 -15.82 27.10 7.62
C THR A 24 -15.93 25.61 7.86
N GLY A 25 -14.94 24.80 7.39
CA GLY A 25 -15.01 23.34 7.37
C GLY A 25 -15.93 22.78 6.28
N GLU A 26 -16.49 23.64 5.43
CA GLU A 26 -17.39 23.21 4.36
C GLU A 26 -16.67 22.51 3.21
N GLU A 27 -17.31 21.47 2.66
CA GLU A 27 -16.92 20.85 1.40
C GLU A 27 -17.20 21.82 0.25
N MET A 28 -16.13 22.22 -0.46
CA MET A 28 -16.21 23.14 -1.60
C MET A 28 -16.42 22.39 -2.92
N ALA A 29 -15.79 21.24 -3.06
CA ALA A 29 -15.90 20.36 -4.23
C ALA A 29 -15.40 18.96 -3.90
N SER A 30 -15.92 17.97 -4.62
CA SER A 30 -15.34 16.63 -4.68
C SER A 30 -15.19 16.12 -6.11
N SER A 31 -14.29 15.17 -6.30
CA SER A 31 -14.06 14.47 -7.57
C SER A 31 -13.58 13.07 -7.32
N VAL A 32 -14.06 12.14 -8.13
CA VAL A 32 -13.66 10.73 -8.11
C VAL A 32 -12.95 10.41 -9.42
N TYR A 33 -11.86 9.69 -9.33
CA TYR A 33 -11.16 9.09 -10.46
C TYR A 33 -11.16 7.56 -10.30
N GLU A 34 -11.84 6.88 -11.21
CA GLU A 34 -11.86 5.42 -11.24
C GLU A 34 -10.55 4.90 -11.84
N TYR A 35 -10.01 3.83 -11.25
CA TYR A 35 -8.76 3.22 -11.71
C TYR A 35 -8.98 2.47 -13.01
N PRO A 36 -8.26 2.80 -14.10
CA PRO A 36 -8.40 2.12 -15.40
C PRO A 36 -8.16 0.61 -15.32
N HIS A 37 -7.23 0.16 -14.47
CA HIS A 37 -6.96 -1.27 -14.31
C HIS A 37 -7.88 -1.92 -13.25
N GLY A 38 -8.54 -1.13 -12.39
CA GLY A 38 -9.40 -1.63 -11.32
C GLY A 38 -8.67 -2.58 -10.36
N VAL A 39 -9.32 -3.69 -10.02
CA VAL A 39 -8.69 -4.82 -9.33
C VAL A 39 -8.37 -5.90 -10.36
N MET A 40 -7.10 -6.21 -10.50
CA MET A 40 -6.63 -7.31 -11.33
C MET A 40 -6.70 -8.61 -10.52
N ASP A 41 -7.69 -9.45 -10.78
CA ASP A 41 -7.94 -10.75 -10.13
C ASP A 41 -8.07 -11.91 -11.12
N VAL A 42 -7.89 -11.64 -12.42
CA VAL A 42 -7.92 -12.62 -13.51
C VAL A 42 -6.60 -12.63 -14.28
N GLU A 43 -6.09 -11.45 -14.59
CA GLU A 43 -4.86 -11.28 -15.38
C GLU A 43 -4.19 -9.93 -15.06
N ILE A 44 -2.90 -9.84 -15.33
CA ILE A 44 -2.12 -8.59 -15.30
C ILE A 44 -2.01 -7.99 -16.70
N PRO A 45 -1.57 -6.73 -16.87
CA PRO A 45 -1.31 -6.14 -18.18
C PRO A 45 -0.41 -7.05 -19.04
N GLY A 46 -0.78 -7.23 -20.29
CA GLY A 46 -0.15 -8.21 -21.19
C GLY A 46 -0.89 -9.55 -21.26
N GLY A 47 -1.95 -9.76 -20.47
CA GLY A 47 -2.86 -10.92 -20.56
C GLY A 47 -2.35 -12.17 -19.83
N LYS A 48 -1.30 -12.07 -19.03
CA LYS A 48 -0.83 -13.19 -18.21
C LYS A 48 -1.83 -13.48 -17.07
N LYS A 49 -2.37 -14.69 -17.07
CA LYS A 49 -3.31 -15.16 -16.04
C LYS A 49 -2.64 -15.28 -14.68
N ILE A 50 -3.40 -15.00 -13.64
CA ILE A 50 -2.96 -15.07 -12.23
C ILE A 50 -3.85 -16.04 -11.43
N PRO A 51 -3.36 -16.54 -10.28
CA PRO A 51 -4.16 -17.38 -9.38
C PRO A 51 -5.42 -16.67 -8.88
N SER A 52 -6.47 -17.42 -8.58
CA SER A 52 -7.78 -16.89 -8.16
C SER A 52 -7.80 -16.25 -6.76
N ASP A 53 -6.78 -16.50 -5.97
CA ASP A 53 -6.54 -15.90 -4.65
C ASP A 53 -5.74 -14.58 -4.71
N PHE A 54 -5.33 -14.18 -5.92
CA PHE A 54 -4.65 -12.90 -6.13
C PHE A 54 -5.66 -11.76 -6.29
N ALA A 55 -5.32 -10.63 -5.70
CA ALA A 55 -5.99 -9.35 -5.94
C ALA A 55 -4.92 -8.27 -6.03
N LEU A 56 -4.67 -7.80 -7.23
CA LEU A 56 -3.58 -6.87 -7.54
C LEU A 56 -4.13 -5.52 -7.99
N GLN A 57 -3.29 -4.48 -7.86
CA GLN A 57 -3.55 -3.15 -8.42
C GLN A 57 -2.33 -2.62 -9.19
N HIS A 58 -2.59 -1.64 -10.06
CA HIS A 58 -1.55 -0.99 -10.84
C HIS A 58 -1.13 0.33 -10.18
N PRO A 59 0.14 0.52 -9.77
CA PRO A 59 0.55 1.69 -8.98
C PRO A 59 0.42 3.01 -9.74
N GLN A 60 0.48 3.00 -11.09
CA GLN A 60 0.29 4.21 -11.88
C GLN A 60 -1.11 4.80 -11.73
N ASP A 61 -2.13 3.96 -11.50
CA ASP A 61 -3.51 4.41 -11.29
C ASP A 61 -3.62 5.35 -10.08
N TYR A 62 -2.79 5.14 -9.05
CA TYR A 62 -2.77 6.00 -7.87
C TYR A 62 -2.27 7.42 -8.18
N LEU A 63 -1.19 7.51 -8.96
CA LEU A 63 -0.62 8.81 -9.36
C LEU A 63 -1.52 9.56 -10.33
N ASP A 64 -2.03 8.85 -11.34
CA ASP A 64 -2.95 9.43 -12.33
C ASP A 64 -4.26 9.87 -11.65
N GLY A 65 -4.76 9.05 -10.74
CA GLY A 65 -5.95 9.35 -9.96
C GLY A 65 -5.79 10.59 -9.09
N MET A 66 -4.67 10.71 -8.40
CA MET A 66 -4.33 11.90 -7.61
C MET A 66 -4.31 13.16 -8.49
N VAL A 67 -3.54 13.13 -9.57
CA VAL A 67 -3.38 14.30 -10.44
C VAL A 67 -4.72 14.73 -11.02
N ASN A 68 -5.52 13.78 -11.54
CA ASN A 68 -6.78 14.11 -12.19
C ASN A 68 -7.85 14.55 -11.19
N SER A 69 -7.99 13.88 -10.04
CA SER A 69 -8.99 14.25 -9.03
C SER A 69 -8.68 15.58 -8.37
N VAL A 70 -7.41 15.85 -8.02
CA VAL A 70 -6.97 17.14 -7.45
C VAL A 70 -7.18 18.28 -8.45
N ARG A 71 -6.75 18.12 -9.69
CA ARG A 71 -6.97 19.13 -10.74
C ARG A 71 -8.46 19.45 -10.90
N SER A 72 -9.31 18.43 -10.95
CA SER A 72 -10.75 18.58 -11.08
C SER A 72 -11.38 19.40 -9.96
N VAL A 73 -11.04 19.15 -8.67
CA VAL A 73 -11.60 19.92 -7.56
C VAL A 73 -11.10 21.37 -7.55
N MET A 74 -9.85 21.60 -7.95
CA MET A 74 -9.29 22.97 -8.05
C MET A 74 -9.95 23.76 -9.18
N GLU A 75 -10.19 23.16 -10.33
CA GLU A 75 -10.87 23.77 -11.46
C GLU A 75 -12.34 24.10 -11.16
N LYS A 76 -13.07 23.20 -10.48
CA LYS A 76 -14.47 23.44 -10.07
C LYS A 76 -14.64 24.68 -9.20
N VAL A 77 -13.67 24.99 -8.35
CA VAL A 77 -13.72 26.14 -7.43
C VAL A 77 -12.87 27.31 -7.92
N GLN A 78 -12.14 27.13 -9.02
CA GLN A 78 -11.25 28.16 -9.63
C GLN A 78 -10.20 28.68 -8.64
N ILE A 79 -9.54 27.77 -7.91
CA ILE A 79 -8.50 28.11 -6.95
C ILE A 79 -7.10 27.86 -7.50
N LEU A 80 -6.13 28.55 -6.92
CA LEU A 80 -4.71 28.44 -7.27
C LEU A 80 -3.98 27.54 -6.26
N PRO A 81 -2.90 26.84 -6.66
CA PRO A 81 -2.10 25.98 -5.79
C PRO A 81 -1.64 26.66 -4.49
N GLU A 82 -1.30 27.94 -4.55
CA GLU A 82 -0.82 28.72 -3.40
C GLU A 82 -1.88 28.89 -2.31
N GLN A 83 -3.13 28.64 -2.62
CA GLN A 83 -4.25 28.73 -1.68
C GLN A 83 -4.44 27.42 -0.89
N ILE A 84 -3.77 26.32 -1.29
CA ILE A 84 -3.80 25.03 -0.60
C ILE A 84 -2.82 25.05 0.57
N ALA A 85 -3.31 24.71 1.75
CA ALA A 85 -2.52 24.64 2.98
C ALA A 85 -1.79 23.30 3.11
N GLY A 86 -2.43 22.21 2.65
CA GLY A 86 -1.89 20.87 2.73
C GLY A 86 -2.82 19.85 2.09
N ILE A 87 -2.29 18.62 1.95
CA ILE A 87 -2.99 17.44 1.46
C ILE A 87 -2.94 16.39 2.56
N GLY A 88 -4.09 15.83 2.95
CA GLY A 88 -4.20 14.65 3.77
C GLY A 88 -4.49 13.44 2.90
N ILE A 89 -3.91 12.29 3.22
CA ILE A 89 -4.07 11.06 2.46
C ILE A 89 -4.61 9.97 3.37
N ASP A 90 -5.65 9.28 2.91
CA ASP A 90 -6.15 8.02 3.45
C ASP A 90 -6.05 6.93 2.40
N PHE A 91 -5.83 5.69 2.85
CA PHE A 91 -5.58 4.57 1.95
C PHE A 91 -6.03 3.23 2.58
N THR A 92 -6.42 2.28 1.73
CA THR A 92 -6.66 0.91 2.18
C THR A 92 -5.36 0.30 2.75
N SER A 93 -5.37 -0.10 4.03
CA SER A 93 -4.21 -0.70 4.70
C SER A 93 -3.86 -2.08 4.12
N SER A 94 -2.63 -2.52 4.29
CA SER A 94 -2.10 -3.77 3.71
C SER A 94 -2.17 -3.82 2.18
N THR A 95 -2.01 -2.67 1.55
CA THR A 95 -1.87 -2.52 0.11
C THR A 95 -0.40 -2.30 -0.18
N VAL A 96 0.32 -3.40 -0.48
CA VAL A 96 1.78 -3.48 -0.38
C VAL A 96 2.43 -3.74 -1.74
N MET A 97 3.56 -3.10 -2.01
CA MET A 97 4.31 -3.30 -3.24
C MET A 97 5.83 -3.32 -3.01
N PRO A 98 6.58 -4.09 -3.84
CA PRO A 98 8.03 -4.01 -3.91
C PRO A 98 8.45 -2.81 -4.76
N VAL A 99 9.46 -2.05 -4.28
CA VAL A 99 10.00 -0.88 -4.98
C VAL A 99 11.53 -0.89 -5.02
N THR A 100 12.10 -0.20 -5.99
CA THR A 100 13.52 0.12 -6.09
C THR A 100 13.92 1.26 -5.14
N GLU A 101 15.20 1.57 -5.06
CA GLU A 101 15.74 2.65 -4.21
C GLU A 101 15.22 4.04 -4.60
N ASP A 102 14.87 4.26 -5.87
CA ASP A 102 14.28 5.50 -6.38
C ASP A 102 12.75 5.53 -6.34
N ALA A 103 12.14 4.63 -5.56
CA ALA A 103 10.69 4.50 -5.41
C ALA A 103 9.95 4.07 -6.69
N THR A 104 10.60 3.40 -7.62
CA THR A 104 9.93 2.80 -8.78
C THR A 104 9.35 1.44 -8.40
N PRO A 105 8.03 1.21 -8.52
CA PRO A 105 7.43 -0.12 -8.33
C PRO A 105 8.00 -1.14 -9.32
N LEU A 106 8.34 -2.35 -8.86
CA LEU A 106 9.01 -3.33 -9.70
C LEU A 106 8.19 -3.75 -10.92
N CYS A 107 6.86 -3.77 -10.83
CA CYS A 107 6.00 -4.05 -11.98
C CYS A 107 6.13 -3.04 -13.14
N LEU A 108 6.72 -1.86 -12.90
CA LEU A 108 7.02 -0.86 -13.94
C LEU A 108 8.41 -1.07 -14.58
N CYS A 109 9.24 -1.93 -13.99
CA CYS A 109 10.52 -2.33 -14.57
C CYS A 109 10.29 -3.40 -15.64
N GLU A 110 10.97 -3.29 -16.79
CA GLU A 110 10.78 -4.19 -17.93
C GLU A 110 10.94 -5.67 -17.56
N GLU A 111 11.91 -5.95 -16.70
CA GLU A 111 12.23 -7.30 -16.22
C GLU A 111 11.11 -7.97 -15.43
N PHE A 112 10.32 -7.18 -14.68
CA PHE A 112 9.31 -7.71 -13.75
C PHE A 112 7.87 -7.46 -14.17
N ARG A 113 7.61 -6.78 -15.29
CA ARG A 113 6.25 -6.41 -15.71
C ARG A 113 5.32 -7.60 -15.93
N GLU A 114 5.87 -8.79 -16.22
CA GLU A 114 5.11 -10.02 -16.39
C GLU A 114 5.08 -10.90 -15.13
N ASN A 115 5.68 -10.44 -14.02
CA ASN A 115 5.64 -11.17 -12.76
C ASN A 115 4.55 -10.61 -11.85
N PRO A 116 3.48 -11.39 -11.53
CA PRO A 116 2.37 -10.90 -10.71
C PRO A 116 2.80 -10.51 -9.29
N HIS A 117 3.88 -11.09 -8.75
CA HIS A 117 4.40 -10.72 -7.43
C HIS A 117 5.09 -9.36 -7.38
N ALA A 118 5.37 -8.75 -8.55
CA ALA A 118 5.93 -7.40 -8.65
C ALA A 118 4.87 -6.29 -8.56
N TYR A 119 3.59 -6.65 -8.66
CA TYR A 119 2.47 -5.71 -8.58
C TYR A 119 2.07 -5.41 -7.14
N VAL A 120 1.22 -4.39 -6.97
CA VAL A 120 0.64 -4.05 -5.67
C VAL A 120 -0.31 -5.17 -5.23
N LYS A 121 -0.03 -5.80 -4.10
CA LYS A 121 -0.92 -6.78 -3.47
C LYS A 121 -1.94 -6.03 -2.61
N LEU A 122 -3.20 -6.01 -3.07
CA LEU A 122 -4.30 -5.31 -2.41
C LEU A 122 -4.65 -5.93 -1.04
N TRP A 123 -5.35 -5.20 -0.19
CA TRP A 123 -5.81 -5.68 1.13
C TRP A 123 -6.54 -7.03 1.09
N LYS A 124 -7.28 -7.32 0.03
CA LYS A 124 -8.01 -8.58 -0.20
C LYS A 124 -7.23 -9.66 -0.99
N HIS A 125 -5.91 -9.53 -1.08
CA HIS A 125 -5.05 -10.57 -1.66
C HIS A 125 -4.85 -11.69 -0.65
N HIS A 126 -5.21 -12.92 -1.01
CA HIS A 126 -5.19 -14.09 -0.13
C HIS A 126 -4.08 -15.11 -0.45
N GLY A 127 -3.18 -14.80 -1.38
CA GLY A 127 -2.08 -15.70 -1.78
C GLY A 127 -1.09 -16.07 -0.67
N GLY A 128 -1.12 -15.34 0.47
CA GLY A 128 -0.23 -15.54 1.62
C GLY A 128 -0.82 -16.36 2.79
N GLU A 129 -1.88 -17.15 2.59
CA GLU A 129 -2.53 -17.89 3.69
C GLU A 129 -1.63 -18.99 4.28
N GLU A 130 -0.82 -19.69 3.48
CA GLU A 130 0.14 -20.68 3.96
C GLU A 130 1.24 -20.03 4.80
N GLU A 131 1.70 -18.86 4.37
CA GLU A 131 2.69 -18.04 5.06
C GLU A 131 2.15 -17.48 6.37
N ALA A 132 0.88 -17.06 6.40
CA ALA A 132 0.23 -16.65 7.63
C ALA A 132 0.17 -17.79 8.67
N ALA A 133 -0.18 -19.00 8.24
CA ALA A 133 -0.17 -20.18 9.11
C ALA A 133 1.24 -20.53 9.61
N LEU A 134 2.28 -20.34 8.78
CA LEU A 134 3.67 -20.52 9.19
C LEU A 134 4.09 -19.48 10.24
N ILE A 135 3.73 -18.21 10.02
CA ILE A 135 3.98 -17.11 10.95
C ILE A 135 3.32 -17.39 12.31
N ASP A 136 2.04 -17.78 12.33
CA ASP A 136 1.32 -18.13 13.57
C ASP A 136 2.02 -19.25 14.35
N ARG A 137 2.40 -20.32 13.66
CA ARG A 137 3.08 -21.45 14.28
C ARG A 137 4.41 -21.03 14.93
N ILE A 138 5.26 -20.31 14.21
CA ILE A 138 6.56 -19.89 14.73
C ILE A 138 6.38 -18.85 15.85
N ALA A 139 5.41 -17.96 15.75
CA ALA A 139 5.12 -17.00 16.80
C ALA A 139 4.70 -17.68 18.12
N VAL A 140 3.89 -18.72 18.04
CA VAL A 140 3.51 -19.54 19.21
C VAL A 140 4.70 -20.33 19.76
N GLU A 141 5.49 -20.98 18.90
CA GLU A 141 6.67 -21.76 19.30
C GLU A 141 7.74 -20.89 19.98
N GLN A 142 7.93 -19.66 19.55
CA GLN A 142 8.89 -18.71 20.13
C GLN A 142 8.32 -17.88 21.28
N GLY A 143 7.01 -17.94 21.53
CA GLY A 143 6.35 -17.16 22.57
C GLY A 143 6.34 -15.66 22.28
N GLU A 144 6.16 -15.28 21.01
CA GLU A 144 6.15 -13.90 20.56
C GLU A 144 5.05 -13.09 21.24
N LYS A 145 5.43 -12.00 21.92
CA LYS A 145 4.52 -11.16 22.72
C LYS A 145 3.50 -10.41 21.86
N TRP A 146 3.86 -10.05 20.64
CA TRP A 146 2.98 -9.33 19.72
C TRP A 146 1.82 -10.19 19.24
N HIS A 147 1.99 -11.51 19.11
CA HIS A 147 1.00 -12.40 18.53
C HIS A 147 -0.38 -12.37 19.24
N PRO A 148 -0.49 -12.50 20.58
CA PRO A 148 -1.77 -12.36 21.27
C PRO A 148 -2.36 -10.95 21.20
N ILE A 149 -1.56 -9.91 21.00
CA ILE A 149 -2.03 -8.52 20.85
C ILE A 149 -2.85 -8.38 19.57
N TYR A 150 -2.46 -9.08 18.49
CA TYR A 150 -3.22 -9.18 17.23
C TYR A 150 -4.35 -10.23 17.26
N GLY A 151 -4.75 -10.71 18.44
CA GLY A 151 -5.80 -11.71 18.59
C GLY A 151 -5.36 -13.15 18.43
N GLY A 152 -4.05 -13.42 18.38
CA GLY A 152 -3.47 -14.76 18.31
C GLY A 152 -3.63 -15.42 16.93
N LYS A 153 -3.85 -14.63 15.89
CA LYS A 153 -3.96 -15.12 14.51
C LYS A 153 -3.53 -14.03 13.51
N VAL A 154 -2.73 -14.42 12.53
CA VAL A 154 -2.32 -13.61 11.39
C VAL A 154 -3.17 -13.98 10.18
N SER A 155 -3.55 -13.00 9.38
CA SER A 155 -4.26 -13.19 8.11
C SER A 155 -3.30 -13.13 6.93
N GLY A 156 -3.51 -13.96 5.91
CA GLY A 156 -2.80 -13.89 4.62
C GLY A 156 -2.90 -12.54 3.91
N GLU A 157 -3.89 -11.72 4.28
CA GLU A 157 -4.07 -10.37 3.78
C GLU A 157 -3.03 -9.36 4.31
N TRP A 158 -2.26 -9.68 5.36
CA TRP A 158 -1.36 -8.74 6.01
C TRP A 158 -0.02 -8.62 5.27
N MET A 159 0.74 -7.57 5.60
CA MET A 159 1.98 -7.24 4.91
C MET A 159 3.02 -8.36 4.97
N MET A 160 3.29 -8.92 6.17
CA MET A 160 4.36 -9.91 6.34
C MET A 160 4.08 -11.24 5.62
N PRO A 161 2.87 -11.82 5.66
CA PRO A 161 2.52 -12.97 4.83
C PRO A 161 2.70 -12.71 3.33
N LYS A 162 2.33 -11.53 2.82
CA LYS A 162 2.51 -11.16 1.41
C LYS A 162 3.97 -11.06 0.98
N ILE A 163 4.84 -10.57 1.89
CA ILE A 163 6.28 -10.54 1.66
C ILE A 163 6.84 -11.96 1.65
N LEU A 164 6.48 -12.77 2.65
CA LEU A 164 6.94 -14.15 2.75
C LEU A 164 6.46 -15.01 1.57
N GLU A 165 5.23 -14.80 1.11
CA GLU A 165 4.72 -15.38 -0.14
C GLU A 165 5.62 -15.03 -1.33
N THR A 166 6.06 -13.78 -1.43
CA THR A 166 6.96 -13.38 -2.52
C THR A 166 8.34 -14.02 -2.39
N ILE A 167 8.87 -14.15 -1.17
CA ILE A 167 10.13 -14.87 -0.91
C ILE A 167 10.04 -16.31 -1.42
N HIS A 168 8.92 -17.01 -1.15
CA HIS A 168 8.75 -18.42 -1.51
C HIS A 168 8.44 -18.63 -2.99
N LYS A 169 7.59 -17.78 -3.59
CA LYS A 169 7.02 -17.99 -4.93
C LYS A 169 7.71 -17.20 -6.04
N ALA A 170 8.42 -16.11 -5.69
CA ALA A 170 9.13 -15.25 -6.63
C ALA A 170 10.37 -14.61 -5.98
N PRO A 171 11.37 -15.42 -5.56
CA PRO A 171 12.56 -14.95 -4.85
C PRO A 171 13.37 -13.90 -5.64
N GLU A 172 13.29 -13.93 -6.97
CA GLU A 172 13.90 -12.93 -7.85
C GLU A 172 13.28 -11.53 -7.66
N VAL A 173 11.97 -11.44 -7.46
CA VAL A 173 11.27 -10.18 -7.16
C VAL A 173 11.67 -9.67 -5.78
N TYR A 174 11.74 -10.58 -4.80
CA TYR A 174 12.17 -10.21 -3.46
C TYR A 174 13.61 -9.69 -3.45
N SER A 175 14.51 -10.36 -4.14
CA SER A 175 15.93 -9.98 -4.20
C SER A 175 16.16 -8.66 -4.93
N ALA A 176 15.33 -8.31 -5.90
CA ALA A 176 15.40 -7.05 -6.64
C ALA A 176 14.79 -5.87 -5.87
N ALA A 177 13.92 -6.14 -4.89
CA ALA A 177 13.27 -5.09 -4.12
C ALA A 177 14.25 -4.40 -3.15
N TYR A 178 14.38 -3.09 -3.26
CA TYR A 178 15.03 -2.29 -2.23
C TYR A 178 14.22 -2.35 -0.92
N ARG A 179 12.89 -2.28 -1.04
CA ARG A 179 11.97 -2.50 0.08
C ARG A 179 10.55 -2.85 -0.37
N TYR A 180 9.80 -3.39 0.58
CA TYR A 180 8.34 -3.47 0.50
C TYR A 180 7.74 -2.28 1.24
N ILE A 181 6.74 -1.65 0.65
CA ILE A 181 6.14 -0.41 1.17
C ILE A 181 4.62 -0.44 1.01
N GLU A 182 3.92 0.12 1.99
CA GLU A 182 2.48 0.40 1.88
C GLU A 182 2.23 1.49 0.82
N ALA A 183 1.13 1.37 0.10
CA ALA A 183 0.80 2.31 -0.97
C ALA A 183 0.62 3.76 -0.47
N LEU A 184 0.10 3.96 0.75
CA LEU A 184 0.02 5.29 1.39
C LEU A 184 1.40 5.92 1.55
N ASP A 185 2.35 5.15 2.10
CA ASP A 185 3.72 5.62 2.33
C ASP A 185 4.44 5.88 1.01
N TRP A 186 4.18 5.03 -0.01
CA TRP A 186 4.74 5.22 -1.34
C TRP A 186 4.21 6.49 -2.02
N VAL A 187 2.90 6.74 -1.99
CA VAL A 187 2.32 7.98 -2.55
C VAL A 187 2.86 9.20 -1.81
N THR A 188 2.98 9.13 -0.49
CA THR A 188 3.59 10.19 0.33
C THR A 188 5.04 10.44 -0.05
N TRP A 189 5.82 9.36 -0.26
CA TRP A 189 7.21 9.48 -0.72
C TRP A 189 7.31 10.12 -2.11
N LYS A 190 6.46 9.70 -3.05
CA LYS A 190 6.40 10.31 -4.41
C LYS A 190 6.05 11.80 -4.39
N LEU A 191 5.20 12.24 -3.46
CA LEU A 191 4.82 13.65 -3.31
C LEU A 191 5.88 14.51 -2.65
N THR A 192 6.57 13.96 -1.65
CA THR A 192 7.48 14.75 -0.80
C THR A 192 8.95 14.59 -1.15
N GLY A 193 9.30 13.54 -1.92
CA GLY A 193 10.67 13.12 -2.17
C GLY A 193 11.36 12.52 -0.94
N THR A 194 10.64 12.35 0.17
CA THR A 194 11.19 11.83 1.42
C THR A 194 10.47 10.56 1.82
N LEU A 195 11.24 9.49 2.02
CA LEU A 195 10.70 8.23 2.56
C LEU A 195 10.37 8.40 4.03
N SER A 196 9.11 8.18 4.37
CA SER A 196 8.62 8.06 5.74
C SER A 196 7.63 6.91 5.81
N ILE A 197 7.58 6.24 6.96
CA ILE A 197 6.69 5.10 7.18
C ILE A 197 5.64 5.52 8.21
N SER A 198 4.38 5.30 7.88
CA SER A 198 3.27 5.54 8.79
C SER A 198 3.30 4.53 9.93
N GLU A 199 3.40 5.03 11.15
CA GLU A 199 3.34 4.21 12.36
C GLU A 199 1.99 3.49 12.49
N CYS A 200 0.91 4.13 12.03
CA CYS A 200 -0.42 3.54 11.99
C CYS A 200 -0.45 2.27 11.11
N LEU A 201 0.09 2.33 9.89
CA LEU A 201 0.12 1.17 8.99
C LEU A 201 1.08 0.08 9.49
N ALA A 202 2.25 0.48 10.00
CA ALA A 202 3.24 -0.43 10.56
C ALA A 202 2.67 -1.19 11.78
N GLY A 203 1.94 -0.48 12.66
CA GLY A 203 1.30 -1.06 13.83
C GLY A 203 0.04 -1.85 13.53
N TYR A 204 -0.68 -1.51 12.46
CA TYR A 204 -1.96 -2.15 12.18
C TYR A 204 -1.82 -3.60 11.67
N LYS A 205 -0.96 -3.84 10.69
CA LYS A 205 -0.84 -5.16 10.04
C LYS A 205 0.60 -5.57 9.64
N ALA A 206 1.62 -4.87 10.14
CA ALA A 206 3.02 -5.17 9.83
C ALA A 206 3.87 -5.48 11.08
N PHE A 207 3.23 -5.86 12.19
CA PHE A 207 3.84 -6.34 13.44
C PHE A 207 4.69 -5.31 14.21
N TYR A 208 4.62 -4.03 13.86
CA TYR A 208 5.26 -2.99 14.64
C TYR A 208 4.45 -2.69 15.91
N HIS A 209 5.11 -2.55 17.04
CA HIS A 209 4.47 -2.21 18.31
C HIS A 209 5.17 -1.00 18.93
N GLU A 210 4.39 0.03 19.29
CA GLU A 210 4.94 1.19 19.96
C GLU A 210 5.62 0.75 21.29
N GLY A 211 6.89 1.14 21.46
CA GLY A 211 7.71 0.78 22.61
C GLY A 211 8.55 -0.49 22.45
N ASP A 212 8.07 -1.50 21.71
CA ASP A 212 8.80 -2.77 21.48
C ASP A 212 9.44 -2.84 20.07
N GLY A 213 8.93 -2.07 19.10
CA GLY A 213 9.38 -2.12 17.71
C GLY A 213 8.81 -3.31 16.93
N TYR A 214 9.56 -3.76 15.92
CA TYR A 214 9.28 -4.99 15.19
C TYR A 214 9.71 -6.23 15.98
N PRO A 215 9.20 -7.44 15.62
CA PRO A 215 9.72 -8.70 16.14
C PRO A 215 11.25 -8.80 16.00
N ALA A 216 11.89 -9.57 16.89
CA ALA A 216 13.33 -9.74 16.87
C ALA A 216 13.83 -10.37 15.55
N PRO A 217 15.07 -10.08 15.10
CA PRO A 217 15.62 -10.68 13.88
C PRO A 217 15.59 -12.21 13.86
N GLU A 218 15.67 -12.86 15.02
CA GLU A 218 15.58 -14.31 15.20
C GLU A 218 14.24 -14.87 14.75
N PHE A 219 13.15 -14.13 15.00
CA PHE A 219 11.82 -14.50 14.52
C PHE A 219 11.79 -14.55 12.98
N PHE A 220 12.28 -13.50 12.34
CA PHE A 220 12.32 -13.43 10.86
C PHE A 220 13.22 -14.51 10.24
N LYS A 221 14.37 -14.80 10.88
CA LYS A 221 15.26 -15.91 10.47
C LYS A 221 14.62 -17.27 10.58
N ALA A 222 13.70 -17.48 11.51
CA ALA A 222 12.99 -18.72 11.64
C ALA A 222 11.89 -18.91 10.55
N LEU A 223 11.38 -17.79 9.99
CA LEU A 223 10.45 -17.84 8.87
C LEU A 223 11.14 -18.19 7.55
N HIS A 224 12.37 -17.72 7.37
CA HIS A 224 13.17 -17.99 6.16
C HIS A 224 14.65 -18.06 6.56
N PRO A 225 15.16 -19.33 6.81
CA PRO A 225 16.52 -19.60 7.27
C PRO A 225 17.63 -19.24 6.27
#